data_b741c9ce5b240ca7b8067adb3b611741
#
_entry.id   b741c9ce5b240ca7b8067adb3b611741
#
_cell.length_a   1.000
_cell.length_b   1.000
_cell.length_c   1.000
_cell.angle_alpha   90.00
_cell.angle_beta   90.00
_cell.angle_gamma   90.00
#
_symmetry.space_group_name_H-M   'P 1'
#
loop_
_entity.id
_entity.type
_entity.pdbx_description
1 polymer ?
#
loop_
_entity_poly.entity_id
_entity_poly.type
_entity_poly.pdbx_seq_one_letter_code
_entity_poly.pdbx_strand_id
1 'polypeptide(L)'
;MTGSLFSNFLTALGVPHTEWYSSQQFRGMTFKSVFGLTKLLQKYGVDSETLRFTDKDEGYADLPVPFLAQLDGCFAIVTGKGPDGVEYSTLTERPGSRMTREAFMDRWTGVALVAYPTERSCEPDVCAHRTTELVRRLVRPALWASALTVLIGLGLTGGALRSIATAILLAFNLFGLYVGYMLVQKS
;
A
#
# COMPACT_ATOMS: atom_id res chain seq x y z
N MET A 1 1.12 7.01 3.15
CA MET A 1 1.12 6.29 1.85
C MET A 1 0.19 5.10 2.05
N THR A 2 -0.90 5.04 1.33
CA THR A 2 -1.81 3.89 1.38
C THR A 2 -1.19 2.80 0.51
N GLY A 3 -0.76 1.70 1.13
CA GLY A 3 -0.25 0.53 0.43
C GLY A 3 -1.30 -0.02 -0.56
N SER A 4 -0.88 -0.85 -1.50
CA SER A 4 -1.81 -1.56 -2.38
C SER A 4 -2.67 -2.53 -1.56
N LEU A 5 -3.84 -2.91 -2.08
CA LEU A 5 -4.68 -3.94 -1.46
C LEU A 5 -3.88 -5.21 -1.13
N PHE A 6 -3.01 -5.62 -2.04
CA PHE A 6 -2.18 -6.80 -1.87
C PHE A 6 -1.16 -6.65 -0.74
N SER A 7 -0.49 -5.49 -0.63
CA SER A 7 0.42 -5.20 0.48
C SER A 7 -0.31 -5.22 1.84
N ASN A 8 -1.50 -4.61 1.90
CA ASN A 8 -2.31 -4.62 3.11
C ASN A 8 -2.76 -6.04 3.49
N PHE A 9 -3.08 -6.88 2.49
CA PHE A 9 -3.44 -8.27 2.72
C PHE A 9 -2.26 -9.08 3.26
N LEU A 10 -1.07 -8.95 2.69
CA LEU A 10 0.15 -9.58 3.22
C LEU A 10 0.47 -9.13 4.65
N THR A 11 0.23 -7.85 4.96
CA THR A 11 0.38 -7.34 6.33
C THR A 11 -0.60 -8.01 7.29
N ALA A 12 -1.87 -8.14 6.89
CA ALA A 12 -2.90 -8.80 7.69
C ALA A 12 -2.59 -10.28 7.92
N LEU A 13 -1.97 -10.95 6.93
CA LEU A 13 -1.52 -12.34 7.02
C LEU A 13 -0.21 -12.51 7.81
N GLY A 14 0.48 -11.42 8.18
CA GLY A 14 1.77 -11.48 8.86
C GLY A 14 2.94 -11.93 7.96
N VAL A 15 2.78 -11.90 6.64
CA VAL A 15 3.81 -12.33 5.67
C VAL A 15 4.87 -11.23 5.51
N PRO A 16 6.16 -11.51 5.75
CA PRO A 16 7.24 -10.54 5.54
C PRO A 16 7.31 -10.08 4.08
N HIS A 17 7.16 -8.78 3.86
CA HIS A 17 7.19 -8.18 2.53
C HIS A 17 7.66 -6.72 2.59
N THR A 18 7.98 -6.13 1.42
CA THR A 18 8.22 -4.71 1.24
C THR A 18 7.02 -4.06 0.54
N GLU A 19 6.57 -2.92 1.07
CA GLU A 19 5.39 -2.21 0.53
C GLU A 19 5.58 -1.81 -0.93
N TRP A 20 6.80 -1.40 -1.27
CA TRP A 20 7.13 -0.99 -2.64
C TRP A 20 7.02 -2.16 -3.63
N TYR A 21 7.65 -3.30 -3.36
CA TYR A 21 7.69 -4.43 -4.28
C TYR A 21 6.30 -5.07 -4.44
N SER A 22 5.61 -5.33 -3.33
CA SER A 22 4.25 -5.89 -3.35
C SER A 22 3.26 -4.99 -4.09
N SER A 23 3.36 -3.67 -3.90
CA SER A 23 2.53 -2.70 -4.62
C SER A 23 2.86 -2.64 -6.10
N GLN A 24 4.13 -2.76 -6.48
CA GLN A 24 4.56 -2.81 -7.88
C GLN A 24 4.04 -4.07 -8.57
N GLN A 25 4.15 -5.24 -7.93
CA GLN A 25 3.61 -6.49 -8.46
C GLN A 25 2.10 -6.41 -8.67
N PHE A 26 1.37 -5.86 -7.71
CA PHE A 26 -0.08 -5.69 -7.82
C PHE A 26 -0.49 -4.70 -8.93
N ARG A 27 0.25 -3.60 -9.09
CA ARG A 27 -0.01 -2.63 -10.17
C ARG A 27 0.31 -3.19 -11.55
N GLY A 28 1.32 -4.03 -11.65
CA GLY A 28 1.74 -4.69 -12.91
C GLY A 28 0.78 -5.79 -13.38
N MET A 29 -0.22 -6.16 -12.58
CA MET A 29 -1.23 -7.12 -13.01
C MET A 29 -2.15 -6.52 -14.06
N THR A 30 -2.23 -7.19 -15.21
CA THR A 30 -3.13 -6.80 -16.31
C THR A 30 -4.61 -6.85 -15.90
N PHE A 31 -4.97 -7.89 -15.12
CA PHE A 31 -6.31 -8.07 -14.58
C PHE A 31 -6.24 -8.28 -13.06
N LYS A 32 -6.88 -7.40 -12.32
CA LYS A 32 -7.05 -7.53 -10.87
C LYS A 32 -8.18 -8.51 -10.57
N SER A 33 -7.90 -9.80 -10.74
CA SER A 33 -8.84 -10.90 -10.51
C SER A 33 -8.38 -11.74 -9.32
N VAL A 34 -9.31 -12.55 -8.77
CA VAL A 34 -8.99 -13.53 -7.72
C VAL A 34 -7.87 -14.46 -8.17
N PHE A 35 -7.93 -14.95 -9.42
CA PHE A 35 -6.88 -15.80 -10.00
C PHE A 35 -5.51 -15.11 -10.02
N GLY A 36 -5.47 -13.83 -10.41
CA GLY A 36 -4.22 -13.06 -10.40
C GLY A 36 -3.65 -12.91 -8.99
N LEU A 37 -4.51 -12.68 -7.99
CA LEU A 37 -4.12 -12.61 -6.58
C LEU A 37 -3.60 -13.96 -6.06
N THR A 38 -4.23 -15.08 -6.43
CA THR A 38 -3.75 -16.43 -6.11
C THR A 38 -2.34 -16.65 -6.67
N LYS A 39 -2.08 -16.25 -7.91
CA LYS A 39 -0.75 -16.34 -8.53
C LYS A 39 0.29 -15.45 -7.85
N LEU A 40 -0.13 -14.27 -7.38
CA LEU A 40 0.75 -13.42 -6.58
C LEU A 40 1.08 -14.06 -5.23
N LEU A 41 0.09 -14.56 -4.50
CA LEU A 41 0.31 -15.25 -3.22
C LEU A 41 1.26 -16.43 -3.38
N GLN A 42 1.11 -17.20 -4.45
CA GLN A 42 2.02 -18.32 -4.77
C GLN A 42 3.48 -17.89 -4.91
N LYS A 43 3.76 -16.69 -5.47
CA LYS A 43 5.12 -16.13 -5.54
C LYS A 43 5.72 -15.85 -4.15
N TYR A 44 4.88 -15.58 -3.16
CA TYR A 44 5.28 -15.35 -1.77
C TYR A 44 5.32 -16.64 -0.95
N GLY A 45 5.13 -17.81 -1.59
CA GLY A 45 5.07 -19.09 -0.91
C GLY A 45 3.84 -19.21 0.01
N VAL A 46 2.76 -18.52 -0.32
CA VAL A 46 1.49 -18.57 0.41
C VAL A 46 0.51 -19.41 -0.39
N ASP A 47 0.09 -20.53 0.18
CA ASP A 47 -1.00 -21.32 -0.38
C ASP A 47 -2.32 -20.59 -0.21
N SER A 48 -3.19 -20.69 -1.19
CA SER A 48 -4.47 -19.98 -1.16
C SER A 48 -5.56 -20.77 -1.88
N GLU A 49 -6.76 -20.64 -1.36
CA GLU A 49 -7.95 -21.31 -1.88
C GLU A 49 -9.02 -20.28 -2.20
N THR A 50 -9.64 -20.42 -3.36
CA THR A 50 -10.77 -19.58 -3.77
C THR A 50 -12.04 -20.36 -3.54
N LEU A 51 -12.88 -19.88 -2.63
CA LEU A 51 -14.15 -20.47 -2.27
C LEU A 51 -15.29 -19.65 -2.86
N ARG A 52 -16.33 -20.34 -3.34
CA ARG A 52 -17.57 -19.72 -3.79
C ARG A 52 -18.73 -20.37 -3.05
N PHE A 53 -19.43 -19.56 -2.29
CA PHE A 53 -20.56 -19.99 -1.47
C PHE A 53 -21.88 -19.70 -2.16
N THR A 54 -22.76 -20.68 -2.16
CA THR A 54 -24.16 -20.51 -2.60
C THR A 54 -24.97 -19.96 -1.43
N ASP A 55 -24.77 -20.52 -0.24
CA ASP A 55 -25.26 -19.95 1.02
C ASP A 55 -24.20 -19.04 1.62
N LYS A 56 -24.48 -17.74 1.62
CA LYS A 56 -23.54 -16.73 2.11
C LYS A 56 -23.42 -16.74 3.64
N ASP A 57 -24.51 -17.03 4.36
CA ASP A 57 -24.54 -16.97 5.80
C ASP A 57 -23.72 -18.10 6.43
N GLU A 58 -23.91 -19.34 5.94
CA GLU A 58 -23.13 -20.51 6.36
C GLU A 58 -21.66 -20.32 5.97
N GLY A 59 -21.38 -19.96 4.72
CA GLY A 59 -20.03 -19.76 4.25
C GLY A 59 -19.28 -18.65 4.99
N TYR A 60 -19.94 -17.56 5.35
CA TYR A 60 -19.32 -16.49 6.15
C TYR A 60 -18.93 -16.94 7.54
N ALA A 61 -19.74 -17.79 8.18
CA ALA A 61 -19.47 -18.27 9.54
C ALA A 61 -18.15 -19.04 9.60
N ASP A 62 -17.89 -19.91 8.63
CA ASP A 62 -16.76 -20.84 8.61
C ASP A 62 -15.45 -20.24 8.08
N LEU A 63 -15.49 -19.08 7.40
CA LEU A 63 -14.29 -18.46 6.83
C LEU A 63 -13.32 -18.01 7.94
N PRO A 64 -12.04 -18.41 7.88
CA PRO A 64 -11.02 -17.88 8.78
C PRO A 64 -10.67 -16.43 8.42
N VAL A 65 -10.38 -15.61 9.41
CA VAL A 65 -9.84 -14.25 9.19
C VAL A 65 -8.32 -14.27 9.35
N PRO A 66 -7.57 -13.47 8.55
CA PRO A 66 -8.05 -12.58 7.51
C PRO A 66 -8.33 -13.32 6.18
N PHE A 67 -9.34 -12.88 5.45
CA PHE A 67 -9.62 -13.34 4.09
C PHE A 67 -9.96 -12.17 3.18
N LEU A 68 -9.89 -12.41 1.87
CA LEU A 68 -10.21 -11.41 0.87
C LEU A 68 -11.58 -11.73 0.26
N ALA A 69 -12.52 -10.82 0.43
CA ALA A 69 -13.88 -10.91 -0.10
C ALA A 69 -14.00 -10.14 -1.41
N GLN A 70 -14.71 -10.70 -2.38
CA GLN A 70 -15.11 -9.98 -3.56
C GLN A 70 -16.47 -9.30 -3.29
N LEU A 71 -16.44 -7.98 -3.20
CA LEU A 71 -17.64 -7.14 -3.13
C LEU A 71 -18.03 -6.68 -4.54
N ASP A 72 -19.20 -6.07 -4.69
CA ASP A 72 -19.65 -5.48 -5.95
C ASP A 72 -18.65 -4.42 -6.45
N GLY A 73 -17.90 -4.78 -7.49
CA GLY A 73 -16.93 -3.91 -8.15
C GLY A 73 -15.57 -3.75 -7.47
N CYS A 74 -15.31 -4.34 -6.28
CA CYS A 74 -14.03 -4.21 -5.61
C CYS A 74 -13.68 -5.43 -4.75
N PHE A 75 -12.43 -5.46 -4.25
CA PHE A 75 -11.98 -6.42 -3.25
C PHE A 75 -11.87 -5.75 -1.88
N ALA A 76 -12.28 -6.46 -0.85
CA ALA A 76 -12.13 -6.07 0.54
C ALA A 76 -11.35 -7.13 1.32
N ILE A 77 -10.45 -6.70 2.17
CA ILE A 77 -9.78 -7.54 3.16
C ILE A 77 -10.63 -7.52 4.41
N VAL A 78 -11.14 -8.66 4.82
CA VAL A 78 -11.87 -8.82 6.08
C VAL A 78 -10.86 -9.23 7.15
N THR A 79 -10.69 -8.39 8.16
CA THR A 79 -9.72 -8.60 9.24
C THR A 79 -10.39 -9.03 10.55
N GLY A 80 -11.69 -8.79 10.69
CA GLY A 80 -12.43 -9.16 11.89
C GLY A 80 -13.89 -9.44 11.61
N LYS A 81 -14.43 -10.42 12.32
CA LYS A 81 -15.84 -10.76 12.34
C LYS A 81 -16.35 -10.59 13.78
N GLY A 82 -17.37 -9.77 13.97
CA GLY A 82 -17.98 -9.51 15.26
C GLY A 82 -19.50 -9.58 15.21
N PRO A 83 -20.16 -9.64 16.38
CA PRO A 83 -21.62 -9.61 16.46
C PRO A 83 -22.18 -8.29 15.89
N ASP A 84 -21.45 -7.18 16.06
CA ASP A 84 -21.87 -5.84 15.66
C ASP A 84 -21.47 -5.47 14.24
N GLY A 85 -20.73 -6.35 13.53
CA GLY A 85 -20.32 -6.07 12.15
C GLY A 85 -19.01 -6.70 11.73
N VAL A 86 -18.58 -6.27 10.56
CA VAL A 86 -17.40 -6.76 9.84
C VAL A 86 -16.35 -5.67 9.82
N GLU A 87 -15.14 -5.98 10.27
CA GLU A 87 -13.97 -5.11 10.08
C GLU A 87 -13.34 -5.43 8.75
N TYR A 88 -13.16 -4.41 7.93
CA TYR A 88 -12.63 -4.57 6.59
C TYR A 88 -11.75 -3.39 6.17
N SER A 89 -11.01 -3.59 5.10
CA SER A 89 -10.31 -2.52 4.39
C SER A 89 -10.40 -2.73 2.88
N THR A 90 -10.52 -1.64 2.14
CA THR A 90 -10.48 -1.63 0.67
C THR A 90 -9.34 -0.75 0.19
N LEU A 91 -9.16 -0.60 -1.12
CA LEU A 91 -8.21 0.38 -1.68
C LEU A 91 -8.58 1.82 -1.33
N THR A 92 -9.87 2.10 -1.16
CA THR A 92 -10.41 3.44 -0.94
C THR A 92 -10.63 3.74 0.54
N GLU A 93 -10.93 2.72 1.32
CA GLU A 93 -11.25 2.85 2.73
C GLU A 93 -10.06 2.45 3.62
N ARG A 94 -9.94 3.13 4.75
CA ARG A 94 -8.83 2.92 5.69
C ARG A 94 -8.91 1.53 6.33
N PRO A 95 -7.75 0.96 6.74
CA PRO A 95 -7.75 -0.23 7.57
C PRO A 95 -8.58 -0.02 8.84
N GLY A 96 -9.41 -1.04 9.19
CA GLY A 96 -10.27 -0.98 10.37
C GLY A 96 -11.61 -0.26 10.17
N SER A 97 -12.01 0.00 8.92
CA SER A 97 -13.38 0.41 8.63
C SER A 97 -14.35 -0.70 9.02
N ARG A 98 -15.53 -0.30 9.50
CA ARG A 98 -16.58 -1.25 9.94
C ARG A 98 -17.86 -1.04 9.17
N MET A 99 -18.55 -2.14 8.86
CA MET A 99 -19.92 -2.12 8.35
C MET A 99 -20.75 -3.18 9.06
N THR A 100 -22.06 -3.02 9.02
CA THR A 100 -22.97 -4.06 9.57
C THR A 100 -22.85 -5.35 8.76
N ARG A 101 -23.14 -6.48 9.38
CA ARG A 101 -23.14 -7.79 8.71
C ARG A 101 -24.08 -7.79 7.51
N GLU A 102 -25.28 -7.22 7.65
CA GLU A 102 -26.27 -7.16 6.57
C GLU A 102 -25.72 -6.39 5.37
N ALA A 103 -25.17 -5.19 5.58
CA ALA A 103 -24.59 -4.39 4.51
C ALA A 103 -23.40 -5.08 3.82
N PHE A 104 -22.64 -5.90 4.57
CA PHE A 104 -21.57 -6.71 3.98
C PHE A 104 -22.15 -7.83 3.12
N MET A 105 -23.14 -8.57 3.62
CA MET A 105 -23.78 -9.68 2.91
C MET A 105 -24.47 -9.24 1.62
N ASP A 106 -25.08 -8.07 1.61
CA ASP A 106 -25.69 -7.50 0.40
C ASP A 106 -24.66 -7.24 -0.69
N ARG A 107 -23.48 -6.73 -0.32
CA ARG A 107 -22.42 -6.38 -1.28
C ARG A 107 -21.50 -7.54 -1.62
N TRP A 108 -21.41 -8.56 -0.78
CA TRP A 108 -20.54 -9.70 -1.00
C TRP A 108 -21.08 -10.62 -2.10
N THR A 109 -20.26 -10.94 -3.07
CA THR A 109 -20.64 -11.82 -4.20
C THR A 109 -20.67 -13.31 -3.82
N GLY A 110 -20.33 -13.67 -2.58
CA GLY A 110 -20.16 -15.05 -2.14
C GLY A 110 -18.81 -15.66 -2.51
N VAL A 111 -17.89 -14.85 -3.10
CA VAL A 111 -16.54 -15.30 -3.43
C VAL A 111 -15.56 -14.81 -2.39
N ALA A 112 -14.76 -15.73 -1.84
CA ALA A 112 -13.71 -15.45 -0.87
C ALA A 112 -12.39 -16.10 -1.31
N LEU A 113 -11.28 -15.41 -1.08
CA LEU A 113 -9.93 -15.93 -1.20
C LEU A 113 -9.34 -16.06 0.20
N VAL A 114 -9.12 -17.28 0.62
CA VAL A 114 -8.44 -17.63 1.88
C VAL A 114 -6.99 -17.92 1.60
N ALA A 115 -6.11 -17.47 2.46
CA ALA A 115 -4.67 -17.66 2.31
C ALA A 115 -4.11 -18.31 3.58
N TYR A 116 -3.20 -19.26 3.37
CA TYR A 116 -2.58 -20.07 4.42
C TYR A 116 -1.07 -19.82 4.42
N PRO A 117 -0.60 -18.76 5.12
CA PRO A 117 0.82 -18.50 5.22
C PRO A 117 1.50 -19.57 6.08
N THR A 118 2.72 -19.92 5.72
CA THR A 118 3.61 -20.79 6.47
C THR A 118 4.80 -20.00 7.00
N GLU A 119 5.61 -20.57 7.89
CA GLU A 119 6.83 -19.92 8.39
C GLU A 119 7.83 -19.58 7.27
N ARG A 120 7.74 -20.25 6.12
CA ARG A 120 8.60 -20.02 4.94
C ARG A 120 7.99 -19.00 3.98
N SER A 121 6.76 -18.56 4.21
CA SER A 121 6.10 -17.59 3.35
C SER A 121 6.76 -16.22 3.52
N CYS A 122 7.40 -15.74 2.46
CA CYS A 122 8.04 -14.43 2.44
C CYS A 122 8.12 -13.90 1.00
N GLU A 123 8.37 -12.61 0.89
CA GLU A 123 8.68 -12.00 -0.40
C GLU A 123 9.98 -12.59 -0.97
N PRO A 124 10.03 -12.94 -2.27
CA PRO A 124 11.28 -13.30 -2.92
C PRO A 124 12.31 -12.18 -2.76
N ASP A 125 13.54 -12.53 -2.35
CA ASP A 125 14.65 -11.58 -2.16
C ASP A 125 14.32 -10.41 -1.22
N VAL A 126 13.51 -10.63 -0.18
CA VAL A 126 13.05 -9.60 0.77
C VAL A 126 14.19 -8.73 1.34
N CYS A 127 15.37 -9.32 1.57
CA CYS A 127 16.53 -8.58 2.08
C CYS A 127 17.05 -7.55 1.07
N ALA A 128 17.13 -7.91 -0.21
CA ALA A 128 17.55 -7.00 -1.27
C ALA A 128 16.53 -5.87 -1.48
N HIS A 129 15.25 -6.22 -1.45
CA HIS A 129 14.17 -5.23 -1.60
C HIS A 129 14.08 -4.27 -0.40
N ARG A 130 14.28 -4.75 0.84
CA ARG A 130 14.35 -3.88 2.03
C ARG A 130 15.50 -2.87 1.93
N THR A 131 16.67 -3.32 1.47
CA THR A 131 17.81 -2.43 1.27
C THR A 131 17.49 -1.36 0.24
N THR A 132 16.87 -1.75 -0.87
CA THR A 132 16.44 -0.83 -1.94
C THR A 132 15.39 0.18 -1.43
N GLU A 133 14.44 -0.27 -0.62
CA GLU A 133 13.43 0.61 -0.03
C GLU A 133 14.05 1.62 0.95
N LEU A 134 14.98 1.18 1.81
CA LEU A 134 15.73 2.05 2.70
C LEU A 134 16.56 3.08 1.94
N VAL A 135 17.29 2.66 0.92
CA VAL A 135 18.07 3.56 0.06
C VAL A 135 17.15 4.60 -0.59
N ARG A 136 16.02 4.20 -1.15
CA ARG A 136 15.05 5.14 -1.73
C ARG A 136 14.50 6.14 -0.72
N ARG A 137 14.24 5.70 0.51
CA ARG A 137 13.75 6.59 1.59
C ARG A 137 14.80 7.62 1.99
N LEU A 138 16.09 7.24 2.00
CA LEU A 138 17.19 8.11 2.44
C LEU A 138 17.77 8.98 1.31
N VAL A 139 17.88 8.45 0.10
CA VAL A 139 18.49 9.18 -1.02
C VAL A 139 17.69 10.41 -1.41
N ARG A 140 16.36 10.34 -1.44
CA ARG A 140 15.52 11.49 -1.78
C ARG A 140 15.74 12.69 -0.84
N PRO A 141 15.56 12.58 0.48
CA PRO A 141 15.80 13.71 1.38
C PRO A 141 17.27 14.12 1.42
N ALA A 142 18.22 13.19 1.27
CA ALA A 142 19.65 13.50 1.22
C ALA A 142 20.02 14.34 -0.01
N LEU A 143 19.48 14.03 -1.19
CA LEU A 143 19.66 14.85 -2.40
C LEU A 143 19.11 16.26 -2.22
N TRP A 144 17.93 16.40 -1.61
CA TRP A 144 17.35 17.72 -1.35
C TRP A 144 18.16 18.49 -0.30
N ALA A 145 18.62 17.83 0.75
CA ALA A 145 19.46 18.45 1.77
C ALA A 145 20.82 18.92 1.17
N SER A 146 21.44 18.09 0.32
CA SER A 146 22.70 18.48 -0.34
C SER A 146 22.50 19.64 -1.31
N ALA A 147 21.45 19.65 -2.10
CA ALA A 147 21.13 20.76 -3.01
C ALA A 147 20.87 22.06 -2.22
N LEU A 148 20.15 21.97 -1.11
CA LEU A 148 19.91 23.13 -0.24
C LEU A 148 21.22 23.66 0.38
N THR A 149 22.08 22.77 0.87
CA THR A 149 23.38 23.15 1.43
C THR A 149 24.26 23.87 0.40
N VAL A 150 24.31 23.37 -0.84
CA VAL A 150 25.06 24.02 -1.94
C VAL A 150 24.46 25.38 -2.25
N LEU A 151 23.15 25.52 -2.33
CA LEU A 151 22.47 26.80 -2.56
C LEU A 151 22.76 27.83 -1.48
N ILE A 152 22.68 27.41 -0.21
CA ILE A 152 23.02 28.29 0.92
C ILE A 152 24.48 28.67 0.90
N GLY A 153 25.39 27.72 0.64
CA GLY A 153 26.82 27.97 0.54
C GLY A 153 27.14 29.00 -0.56
N LEU A 154 26.58 28.82 -1.76
CA LEU A 154 26.75 29.78 -2.87
C LEU A 154 26.13 31.15 -2.55
N GLY A 155 24.98 31.17 -1.88
CA GLY A 155 24.34 32.42 -1.44
C GLY A 155 25.17 33.19 -0.43
N LEU A 156 25.83 32.52 0.50
CA LEU A 156 26.70 33.14 1.50
C LEU A 156 28.04 33.65 0.89
N THR A 157 28.68 32.79 0.08
CA THR A 157 30.00 33.14 -0.55
C THR A 157 29.86 34.14 -1.66
N GLY A 158 28.78 34.08 -2.45
CA GLY A 158 28.53 35.00 -3.59
C GLY A 158 27.92 36.35 -3.17
N GLY A 159 27.67 36.60 -1.88
CA GLY A 159 27.04 37.83 -1.39
C GLY A 159 25.59 38.02 -1.82
N ALA A 160 24.97 36.99 -2.41
CA ALA A 160 23.60 37.04 -2.91
C ALA A 160 22.57 37.26 -1.80
N LEU A 161 22.86 36.83 -0.56
CA LEU A 161 22.02 37.05 0.63
C LEU A 161 22.20 38.45 1.25
N ARG A 162 23.13 39.28 0.78
CA ARG A 162 23.31 40.65 1.25
C ARG A 162 22.20 41.59 0.79
N SER A 163 21.48 41.25 -0.28
CA SER A 163 20.32 42.01 -0.77
C SER A 163 19.02 41.30 -0.41
N ILE A 164 18.12 42.04 0.19
CA ILE A 164 16.75 41.54 0.55
C ILE A 164 16.04 41.04 -0.72
N ALA A 165 16.23 41.68 -1.85
CA ALA A 165 15.61 41.29 -3.11
C ALA A 165 16.06 39.89 -3.58
N THR A 166 17.35 39.56 -3.46
CA THR A 166 17.88 38.25 -3.86
C THR A 166 17.49 37.15 -2.86
N ALA A 167 17.35 37.49 -1.59
CA ALA A 167 16.80 36.54 -0.58
C ALA A 167 15.35 36.19 -0.88
N ILE A 168 14.51 37.15 -1.24
CA ILE A 168 13.11 36.95 -1.64
C ILE A 168 13.04 36.11 -2.93
N LEU A 169 13.84 36.37 -3.94
CA LEU A 169 13.91 35.59 -5.17
C LEU A 169 14.30 34.12 -4.89
N LEU A 170 15.27 33.91 -4.01
CA LEU A 170 15.67 32.56 -3.59
C LEU A 170 14.54 31.82 -2.91
N ALA A 171 13.80 32.49 -2.01
CA ALA A 171 12.65 31.91 -1.32
C ALA A 171 11.54 31.53 -2.29
N PHE A 172 11.22 32.38 -3.29
CA PHE A 172 10.24 32.07 -4.32
C PHE A 172 10.66 30.89 -5.21
N ASN A 173 11.93 30.78 -5.58
CA ASN A 173 12.45 29.64 -6.34
C ASN A 173 12.38 28.33 -5.55
N LEU A 174 12.72 28.34 -4.27
CA LEU A 174 12.58 27.18 -3.37
C LEU A 174 11.12 26.77 -3.20
N PHE A 175 10.21 27.74 -3.07
CA PHE A 175 8.78 27.47 -2.98
C PHE A 175 8.25 26.87 -4.30
N GLY A 176 8.63 27.39 -5.46
CA GLY A 176 8.28 26.84 -6.76
C GLY A 176 8.77 25.41 -6.94
N LEU A 177 10.01 25.13 -6.50
CA LEU A 177 10.59 23.79 -6.53
C LEU A 177 9.83 22.82 -5.61
N TYR A 178 9.42 23.27 -4.41
CA TYR A 178 8.61 22.50 -3.49
C TYR A 178 7.23 22.16 -4.06
N VAL A 179 6.55 23.14 -4.67
CA VAL A 179 5.25 22.93 -5.30
C VAL A 179 5.36 21.96 -6.49
N GLY A 180 6.39 22.13 -7.34
CA GLY A 180 6.67 21.20 -8.44
C GLY A 180 6.92 19.78 -7.97
N TYR A 181 7.66 19.61 -6.88
CA TYR A 181 7.88 18.31 -6.26
C TYR A 181 6.58 17.67 -5.75
N MET A 182 5.71 18.44 -5.10
CA MET A 182 4.41 17.96 -4.61
C MET A 182 3.49 17.54 -5.75
N LEU A 183 3.51 18.23 -6.88
CA LEU A 183 2.72 17.88 -8.06
C LEU A 183 3.19 16.57 -8.69
N VAL A 184 4.50 16.37 -8.82
CA VAL A 184 5.08 15.13 -9.36
C VAL A 184 4.82 13.92 -8.44
N GLN A 185 4.68 14.13 -7.13
CA GLN A 185 4.38 13.06 -6.19
C GLN A 185 2.91 12.59 -6.27
N LYS A 186 2.01 13.45 -6.77
CA LYS A 186 0.57 13.15 -6.89
C LYS A 186 0.19 12.51 -8.23
N SER A 187 1.07 12.58 -9.23
CA SER A 187 0.93 11.94 -10.54
C SER A 187 1.46 10.50 -10.47
#